data_150cb9a185ae626be8d1a012bd9ccfb2
#
_entry.id   150cb9a185ae626be8d1a012bd9ccfb2
#
_cell.length_a   1.000
_cell.length_b   1.000
_cell.length_c   1.000
_cell.angle_alpha   90.00
_cell.angle_beta   90.00
_cell.angle_gamma   90.00
#
_symmetry.space_group_name_H-M   'P 1'
#
loop_
_entity.id
_entity.type
_entity.pdbx_description
1 polymer ?
#
loop_
_entity_poly.entity_id
_entity_poly.type
_entity_poly.pdbx_seq_one_letter_code
_entity_poly.pdbx_strand_id
1 'polypeptide(L)'
;MHTFTSRMDVLPAEQRQVLRLLGPTRSMGFVLYGGTAIALRLGHRQSVDFDFFSSRPLDKEAIRKSLPFIARATTLQDRPDTLTVLTKSNVKVSFFGSINFGHVEEPEQTNDRLVCVASLPDLLATKLKVLQQRVEAKDYEDVAAMLRAGVGLGVGLAAAAKMFAPAFQPAEALKALTHFQGGDLQRLSTKEKQSLIQAASAVRQLPAVTLRSDLGLEAGAFVQSQMPPAYTQSQPSTAVTKKPRQGPRMSI
;
A
#
# COMPACT_ATOMS: atom_id res chain seq x y z
N MET A 1 16.88 -12.00 -11.46
CA MET A 1 16.13 -11.15 -10.51
C MET A 1 17.03 -10.90 -9.33
N HIS A 2 17.25 -9.65 -8.96
CA HIS A 2 18.09 -9.25 -7.83
C HIS A 2 17.41 -9.59 -6.49
N THR A 3 18.20 -9.68 -5.43
CA THR A 3 17.72 -9.92 -4.06
C THR A 3 18.20 -8.79 -3.15
N PHE A 4 17.43 -8.50 -2.11
CA PHE A 4 17.80 -7.56 -1.04
C PHE A 4 17.67 -8.26 0.33
N THR A 5 18.43 -7.78 1.31
CA THR A 5 18.33 -8.28 2.70
C THR A 5 17.08 -7.72 3.36
N SER A 6 16.11 -8.58 3.61
CA SER A 6 14.83 -8.18 4.19
C SER A 6 14.91 -7.99 5.70
N ARG A 7 14.28 -6.94 6.21
CA ARG A 7 14.17 -6.61 7.63
C ARG A 7 13.00 -7.36 8.27
N MET A 8 13.18 -8.68 8.42
CA MET A 8 12.18 -9.56 9.04
C MET A 8 11.94 -9.26 10.51
N ASP A 9 12.88 -8.59 11.16
CA ASP A 9 12.84 -8.19 12.56
C ASP A 9 11.71 -7.22 12.87
N VAL A 10 11.29 -6.39 11.90
CA VAL A 10 10.20 -5.41 12.11
C VAL A 10 8.80 -6.02 11.99
N LEU A 11 8.67 -7.25 11.51
CA LEU A 11 7.37 -7.91 11.39
C LEU A 11 6.97 -8.56 12.71
N PRO A 12 5.73 -8.40 13.19
CA PRO A 12 5.17 -9.21 14.27
C PRO A 12 5.29 -10.72 14.00
N ALA A 13 5.29 -11.53 15.05
CA ALA A 13 5.49 -12.98 14.96
C ALA A 13 4.44 -13.65 14.04
N GLU A 14 3.19 -13.27 14.18
CA GLU A 14 2.06 -13.77 13.40
C GLU A 14 2.24 -13.43 11.91
N GLN A 15 2.70 -12.24 11.63
CA GLN A 15 2.94 -11.80 10.25
C GLN A 15 4.14 -12.53 9.62
N ARG A 16 5.21 -12.79 10.38
CA ARG A 16 6.33 -13.62 9.91
C ARG A 16 5.88 -15.05 9.58
N GLN A 17 4.96 -15.63 10.36
CA GLN A 17 4.40 -16.94 10.07
C GLN A 17 3.59 -16.93 8.76
N VAL A 18 2.73 -15.93 8.57
CA VAL A 18 1.94 -15.78 7.34
C VAL A 18 2.85 -15.56 6.13
N LEU A 19 3.89 -14.72 6.25
CA LEU A 19 4.82 -14.46 5.16
C LEU A 19 5.47 -15.75 4.61
N ARG A 20 5.82 -16.69 5.49
CA ARG A 20 6.38 -18.00 5.07
C ARG A 20 5.40 -18.82 4.23
N LEU A 21 4.10 -18.65 4.44
CA LEU A 21 3.04 -19.32 3.67
C LEU A 21 2.79 -18.64 2.32
N LEU A 22 3.27 -17.41 2.12
CA LEU A 22 3.03 -16.62 0.92
C LEU A 22 4.03 -16.89 -0.21
N GLY A 23 4.99 -17.80 -0.02
CA GLY A 23 5.99 -18.18 -1.04
C GLY A 23 5.40 -18.46 -2.43
N PRO A 24 4.28 -19.19 -2.57
CA PRO A 24 3.65 -19.43 -3.88
C PRO A 24 3.24 -18.19 -4.66
N THR A 25 3.03 -17.03 -4.01
CA THR A 25 2.65 -15.77 -4.68
C THR A 25 3.63 -15.37 -5.77
N ARG A 26 4.92 -15.69 -5.58
CA ARG A 26 5.98 -15.38 -6.53
C ARG A 26 5.76 -16.07 -7.89
N SER A 27 5.50 -17.38 -7.89
CA SER A 27 5.25 -18.14 -9.12
C SER A 27 3.94 -17.76 -9.79
N MET A 28 3.04 -17.13 -9.05
CA MET A 28 1.77 -16.61 -9.56
C MET A 28 1.90 -15.18 -10.15
N GLY A 29 3.10 -14.59 -10.12
CA GLY A 29 3.35 -13.25 -10.68
C GLY A 29 2.89 -12.10 -9.80
N PHE A 30 2.77 -12.31 -8.49
CA PHE A 30 2.45 -11.25 -7.55
C PHE A 30 3.70 -10.51 -7.06
N VAL A 31 3.56 -9.21 -6.91
CA VAL A 31 4.54 -8.31 -6.32
C VAL A 31 3.93 -7.66 -5.07
N LEU A 32 4.67 -7.69 -3.95
CA LEU A 32 4.27 -7.05 -2.71
C LEU A 32 4.49 -5.54 -2.79
N TYR A 33 3.46 -4.79 -2.48
CA TYR A 33 3.42 -3.33 -2.38
C TYR A 33 3.06 -2.91 -0.95
N GLY A 34 2.75 -1.64 -0.77
CA GLY A 34 2.24 -1.09 0.48
C GLY A 34 3.27 -0.90 1.58
N GLY A 35 2.78 -0.66 2.81
CA GLY A 35 3.62 -0.36 3.97
C GLY A 35 4.55 -1.51 4.36
N THR A 36 4.11 -2.76 4.21
CA THR A 36 4.91 -3.94 4.54
C THR A 36 6.08 -4.12 3.56
N ALA A 37 5.90 -3.80 2.28
CA ALA A 37 6.97 -3.80 1.30
C ALA A 37 8.08 -2.81 1.69
N ILE A 38 7.71 -1.60 2.11
CA ILE A 38 8.65 -0.56 2.58
C ILE A 38 9.31 -0.99 3.90
N ALA A 39 8.54 -1.54 4.83
CA ALA A 39 9.05 -2.02 6.11
C ALA A 39 10.08 -3.15 5.93
N LEU A 40 9.83 -4.11 5.04
CA LEU A 40 10.78 -5.18 4.71
C LEU A 40 12.09 -4.65 4.11
N ARG A 41 12.05 -3.55 3.35
CA ARG A 41 13.25 -2.94 2.77
C ARG A 41 14.02 -2.08 3.76
N LEU A 42 13.32 -1.28 4.58
CA LEU A 42 13.93 -0.21 5.37
C LEU A 42 13.93 -0.43 6.87
N GLY A 43 13.05 -1.26 7.40
CA GLY A 43 12.94 -1.51 8.84
C GLY A 43 12.48 -0.30 9.64
N HIS A 44 11.81 0.68 9.04
CA HIS A 44 11.55 1.99 9.64
C HIS A 44 10.36 1.99 10.61
N ARG A 45 9.40 1.07 10.44
CA ARG A 45 8.23 0.88 11.32
C ARG A 45 7.63 -0.51 11.14
N GLN A 46 6.75 -0.89 12.03
CA GLN A 46 5.92 -2.08 11.85
C GLN A 46 4.80 -1.81 10.82
N SER A 47 4.47 -2.84 10.04
CA SER A 47 3.33 -2.87 9.13
C SER A 47 2.71 -4.25 9.16
N VAL A 48 1.39 -4.33 9.20
CA VAL A 48 0.67 -5.57 9.56
C VAL A 48 -0.11 -6.20 8.40
N ASP A 49 -0.22 -5.52 7.26
CA ASP A 49 -0.99 -5.98 6.10
C ASP A 49 -0.05 -6.44 4.98
N PHE A 50 -0.49 -7.40 4.17
CA PHE A 50 0.17 -7.76 2.92
C PHE A 50 -0.71 -7.39 1.75
N ASP A 51 -0.20 -6.55 0.83
CA ASP A 51 -0.89 -6.10 -0.37
C ASP A 51 -0.14 -6.58 -1.61
N PHE A 52 -0.66 -7.60 -2.28
CA PHE A 52 -0.07 -8.20 -3.47
C PHE A 52 -0.76 -7.70 -4.73
N PHE A 53 0.03 -7.23 -5.68
CA PHE A 53 -0.44 -6.74 -6.97
C PHE A 53 0.04 -7.63 -8.11
N SER A 54 -0.84 -7.84 -9.09
CA SER A 54 -0.52 -8.54 -10.33
C SER A 54 -1.15 -7.80 -11.51
N SER A 55 -0.47 -7.76 -12.65
CA SER A 55 -1.03 -7.25 -13.89
C SER A 55 -2.03 -8.21 -14.54
N ARG A 56 -2.01 -9.49 -14.15
CA ARG A 56 -2.95 -10.49 -14.65
C ARG A 56 -4.28 -10.40 -13.92
N PRO A 57 -5.41 -10.77 -14.59
CA PRO A 57 -6.67 -10.99 -13.89
C PRO A 57 -6.51 -11.96 -12.72
N LEU A 58 -7.29 -11.76 -11.68
CA LEU A 58 -7.16 -12.53 -10.45
C LEU A 58 -7.77 -13.92 -10.57
N ASP A 59 -6.93 -14.95 -10.60
CA ASP A 59 -7.36 -16.34 -10.50
C ASP A 59 -7.48 -16.76 -9.04
N LYS A 60 -8.67 -16.58 -8.47
CA LYS A 60 -8.95 -16.87 -7.05
C LYS A 60 -8.92 -18.35 -6.73
N GLU A 61 -9.22 -19.23 -7.70
CA GLU A 61 -9.14 -20.67 -7.50
C GLU A 61 -7.68 -21.11 -7.37
N ALA A 62 -6.82 -20.61 -8.27
CA ALA A 62 -5.38 -20.86 -8.19
C ALA A 62 -4.80 -20.32 -6.86
N ILE A 63 -5.24 -19.13 -6.41
CA ILE A 63 -4.82 -18.55 -5.11
C ILE A 63 -5.24 -19.46 -3.96
N ARG A 64 -6.51 -19.88 -3.89
CA ARG A 64 -7.01 -20.76 -2.82
C ARG A 64 -6.33 -22.13 -2.82
N LYS A 65 -6.04 -22.67 -3.99
CA LYS A 65 -5.32 -23.94 -4.16
C LYS A 65 -3.87 -23.84 -3.72
N SER A 66 -3.18 -22.76 -4.08
CA SER A 66 -1.75 -22.56 -3.79
C SER A 66 -1.49 -22.06 -2.37
N LEU A 67 -2.48 -21.44 -1.73
CA LEU A 67 -2.40 -20.87 -0.38
C LEU A 67 -3.52 -21.45 0.52
N PRO A 68 -3.37 -22.70 1.01
CA PRO A 68 -4.45 -23.41 1.73
C PRO A 68 -4.96 -22.70 2.99
N PHE A 69 -4.17 -21.80 3.59
CA PHE A 69 -4.60 -21.02 4.75
C PHE A 69 -5.76 -20.08 4.42
N ILE A 70 -5.92 -19.66 3.16
CA ILE A 70 -7.01 -18.77 2.71
C ILE A 70 -8.38 -19.45 2.88
N ALA A 71 -8.46 -20.77 2.71
CA ALA A 71 -9.71 -21.51 2.94
C ALA A 71 -10.19 -21.46 4.40
N ARG A 72 -9.29 -21.14 5.34
CA ARG A 72 -9.56 -21.01 6.77
C ARG A 72 -9.61 -19.57 7.27
N ALA A 73 -9.39 -18.61 6.37
CA ALA A 73 -9.39 -17.18 6.66
C ALA A 73 -10.81 -16.61 6.47
N THR A 74 -11.10 -15.49 7.14
CA THR A 74 -12.33 -14.75 6.93
C THR A 74 -12.17 -13.89 5.67
N THR A 75 -13.04 -14.04 4.69
CA THR A 75 -13.06 -13.19 3.51
C THR A 75 -13.66 -11.84 3.88
N LEU A 76 -12.88 -10.78 3.72
CA LEU A 76 -13.31 -9.40 3.95
C LEU A 76 -13.83 -8.74 2.67
N GLN A 77 -13.22 -9.07 1.52
CA GLN A 77 -13.62 -8.55 0.22
C GLN A 77 -13.41 -9.62 -0.85
N ASP A 78 -14.40 -9.80 -1.71
CA ASP A 78 -14.36 -10.68 -2.88
C ASP A 78 -15.04 -9.98 -4.05
N ARG A 79 -14.24 -9.46 -5.01
CA ARG A 79 -14.68 -8.79 -6.25
C ARG A 79 -13.86 -9.33 -7.41
N PRO A 80 -14.22 -9.14 -8.69
CA PRO A 80 -13.51 -9.76 -9.81
C PRO A 80 -11.99 -9.76 -9.69
N ASP A 81 -11.35 -8.62 -9.54
CA ASP A 81 -9.89 -8.47 -9.41
C ASP A 81 -9.44 -8.08 -7.98
N THR A 82 -10.20 -8.47 -6.97
CA THR A 82 -9.86 -8.21 -5.57
C THR A 82 -10.25 -9.39 -4.69
N LEU A 83 -9.30 -9.86 -3.90
CA LEU A 83 -9.55 -10.80 -2.80
C LEU A 83 -8.80 -10.32 -1.57
N THR A 84 -9.54 -9.99 -0.51
CA THR A 84 -8.94 -9.64 0.79
C THR A 84 -9.44 -10.62 1.84
N VAL A 85 -8.50 -11.17 2.59
CA VAL A 85 -8.78 -12.13 3.67
C VAL A 85 -8.11 -11.70 4.97
N LEU A 86 -8.73 -12.06 6.08
CA LEU A 86 -8.19 -11.92 7.42
C LEU A 86 -7.88 -13.32 7.96
N THR A 87 -6.62 -13.58 8.25
CA THR A 87 -6.19 -14.86 8.81
C THR A 87 -6.68 -15.03 10.25
N LYS A 88 -6.63 -16.26 10.79
CA LYS A 88 -6.95 -16.52 12.20
C LYS A 88 -6.03 -15.79 13.18
N SER A 89 -4.81 -15.46 12.74
CA SER A 89 -3.84 -14.66 13.50
C SER A 89 -3.99 -13.15 13.28
N ASN A 90 -5.14 -12.72 12.76
CA ASN A 90 -5.49 -11.32 12.52
C ASN A 90 -4.55 -10.58 11.54
N VAL A 91 -3.94 -11.30 10.61
CA VAL A 91 -3.13 -10.72 9.53
C VAL A 91 -4.00 -10.57 8.30
N LYS A 92 -4.10 -9.35 7.76
CA LYS A 92 -4.82 -9.07 6.54
C LYS A 92 -3.91 -9.33 5.33
N VAL A 93 -4.43 -10.07 4.35
CA VAL A 93 -3.75 -10.33 3.07
C VAL A 93 -4.70 -9.97 1.94
N SER A 94 -4.25 -9.08 1.08
CA SER A 94 -5.00 -8.59 -0.08
C SER A 94 -4.29 -8.98 -1.38
N PHE A 95 -5.08 -9.41 -2.35
CA PHE A 95 -4.64 -9.69 -3.72
C PHE A 95 -5.42 -8.80 -4.68
N PHE A 96 -4.69 -8.11 -5.55
CA PHE A 96 -5.25 -7.21 -6.55
C PHE A 96 -4.74 -7.65 -7.93
N GLY A 97 -5.66 -8.00 -8.82
CA GLY A 97 -5.38 -8.33 -10.21
C GLY A 97 -5.63 -7.17 -11.15
N SER A 98 -5.34 -7.39 -12.45
CA SER A 98 -5.58 -6.42 -13.53
C SER A 98 -4.95 -5.03 -13.27
N ILE A 99 -3.83 -5.00 -12.54
CA ILE A 99 -3.11 -3.75 -12.25
C ILE A 99 -2.36 -3.33 -13.52
N ASN A 100 -2.57 -2.08 -13.95
CA ASN A 100 -2.08 -1.57 -15.23
C ASN A 100 -1.22 -0.29 -15.11
N PHE A 101 -0.80 0.09 -13.92
CA PHE A 101 0.00 1.30 -13.75
C PHE A 101 1.49 1.12 -14.10
N GLY A 102 1.95 -0.11 -14.35
CA GLY A 102 3.34 -0.41 -14.70
C GLY A 102 4.32 -0.23 -13.53
N HIS A 103 5.63 -0.18 -13.85
CA HIS A 103 6.72 0.05 -12.91
C HIS A 103 7.88 0.79 -13.58
N VAL A 104 8.74 1.45 -12.81
CA VAL A 104 9.93 2.15 -13.33
C VAL A 104 11.22 1.37 -13.08
N GLU A 105 11.25 0.55 -12.04
CA GLU A 105 12.36 -0.34 -11.72
C GLU A 105 11.88 -1.75 -11.43
N GLU A 106 12.71 -2.75 -11.76
CA GLU A 106 12.36 -4.15 -11.54
C GLU A 106 12.12 -4.47 -10.06
N PRO A 107 11.10 -5.24 -9.73
CA PRO A 107 10.92 -5.77 -8.38
C PRO A 107 12.07 -6.71 -8.02
N GLU A 108 12.41 -6.76 -6.74
CA GLU A 108 13.45 -7.63 -6.20
C GLU A 108 12.87 -8.68 -5.27
N GLN A 109 13.57 -9.78 -5.10
CA GLN A 109 13.18 -10.80 -4.14
C GLN A 109 13.79 -10.54 -2.76
N THR A 110 13.07 -10.94 -1.73
CA THR A 110 13.68 -11.08 -0.40
C THR A 110 14.82 -12.10 -0.46
N ASN A 111 15.84 -11.93 0.39
CA ASN A 111 17.02 -12.81 0.43
C ASN A 111 16.67 -14.30 0.70
N ASP A 112 15.57 -14.56 1.40
CA ASP A 112 15.01 -15.91 1.59
C ASP A 112 14.14 -16.38 0.41
N ARG A 113 14.00 -15.55 -0.63
CA ARG A 113 13.23 -15.79 -1.86
C ARG A 113 11.74 -16.10 -1.64
N LEU A 114 11.16 -15.68 -0.53
CA LEU A 114 9.75 -15.90 -0.25
C LEU A 114 8.83 -15.08 -1.14
N VAL A 115 9.10 -13.77 -1.28
CA VAL A 115 8.24 -12.87 -2.04
C VAL A 115 9.03 -11.95 -2.96
N CYS A 116 8.38 -11.49 -4.03
CA CYS A 116 8.84 -10.35 -4.84
C CYS A 116 8.30 -9.07 -4.24
N VAL A 117 9.12 -8.03 -4.15
CA VAL A 117 8.80 -6.74 -3.53
C VAL A 117 9.08 -5.64 -4.52
N ALA A 118 8.17 -4.71 -4.68
CA ALA A 118 8.32 -3.55 -5.56
C ALA A 118 9.57 -2.74 -5.23
N SER A 119 10.12 -2.06 -6.23
CA SER A 119 11.27 -1.16 -6.06
C SER A 119 10.93 0.02 -5.14
N LEU A 120 11.93 0.63 -4.52
CA LEU A 120 11.69 1.82 -3.70
C LEU A 120 11.12 3.02 -4.50
N PRO A 121 11.56 3.30 -5.74
CA PRO A 121 10.92 4.32 -6.58
C PRO A 121 9.44 4.05 -6.85
N ASP A 122 9.06 2.80 -7.14
CA ASP A 122 7.66 2.44 -7.38
C ASP A 122 6.82 2.53 -6.11
N LEU A 123 7.38 2.10 -4.97
CA LEU A 123 6.75 2.25 -3.67
C LEU A 123 6.56 3.74 -3.30
N LEU A 124 7.54 4.59 -3.59
CA LEU A 124 7.42 6.03 -3.39
C LEU A 124 6.33 6.62 -4.28
N ALA A 125 6.27 6.24 -5.56
CA ALA A 125 5.23 6.69 -6.48
C ALA A 125 3.83 6.33 -5.99
N THR A 126 3.62 5.07 -5.53
CA THR A 126 2.33 4.64 -4.99
C THR A 126 1.97 5.38 -3.70
N LYS A 127 2.94 5.65 -2.82
CA LYS A 127 2.70 6.43 -1.59
C LYS A 127 2.34 7.89 -1.89
N LEU A 128 3.01 8.52 -2.85
CA LEU A 128 2.67 9.88 -3.28
C LEU A 128 1.23 9.96 -3.84
N LYS A 129 0.78 8.92 -4.56
CA LYS A 129 -0.61 8.82 -5.00
C LYS A 129 -1.58 8.68 -3.83
N VAL A 130 -1.24 7.87 -2.83
CA VAL A 130 -2.07 7.67 -1.63
C VAL A 130 -2.23 8.97 -0.82
N LEU A 131 -1.18 9.81 -0.71
CA LEU A 131 -1.26 11.12 -0.03
C LEU A 131 -2.30 12.08 -0.62
N GLN A 132 -2.65 11.92 -1.90
CA GLN A 132 -3.74 12.69 -2.52
C GLN A 132 -5.14 12.18 -2.17
N GLN A 133 -5.25 11.00 -1.55
CA GLN A 133 -6.51 10.31 -1.29
C GLN A 133 -6.88 10.26 0.19
N ARG A 134 -5.87 10.21 1.07
CA ARG A 134 -6.07 10.11 2.53
C ARG A 134 -4.95 10.79 3.30
N VAL A 135 -5.26 11.15 4.55
CA VAL A 135 -4.34 11.87 5.45
C VAL A 135 -4.06 10.97 6.66
N GLU A 136 -3.02 10.13 6.54
CA GLU A 136 -2.59 9.19 7.59
C GLU A 136 -1.08 9.31 7.83
N ALA A 137 -0.65 9.51 9.07
CA ALA A 137 0.76 9.72 9.44
C ALA A 137 1.70 8.63 8.91
N LYS A 138 1.25 7.36 8.92
CA LYS A 138 2.04 6.23 8.41
C LYS A 138 2.47 6.38 6.95
N ASP A 139 1.68 7.06 6.10
CA ASP A 139 2.04 7.26 4.69
C ASP A 139 3.14 8.31 4.55
N TYR A 140 3.14 9.34 5.40
CA TYR A 140 4.20 10.34 5.49
C TYR A 140 5.48 9.76 6.10
N GLU A 141 5.37 8.91 7.14
CA GLU A 141 6.49 8.15 7.73
C GLU A 141 7.17 7.28 6.66
N ASP A 142 6.39 6.58 5.83
CA ASP A 142 6.88 5.75 4.73
C ASP A 142 7.65 6.60 3.69
N VAL A 143 7.09 7.73 3.27
CA VAL A 143 7.78 8.64 2.34
C VAL A 143 9.07 9.18 2.96
N ALA A 144 9.01 9.68 4.20
CA ALA A 144 10.20 10.19 4.89
C ALA A 144 11.29 9.13 5.04
N ALA A 145 10.93 7.87 5.27
CA ALA A 145 11.88 6.76 5.35
C ALA A 145 12.55 6.48 4.00
N MET A 146 11.80 6.45 2.91
CA MET A 146 12.35 6.25 1.56
C MET A 146 13.27 7.41 1.14
N LEU A 147 12.91 8.65 1.47
CA LEU A 147 13.77 9.82 1.23
C LEU A 147 15.09 9.72 2.02
N ARG A 148 15.03 9.32 3.30
CA ARG A 148 16.25 9.08 4.11
C ARG A 148 17.11 7.94 3.56
N ALA A 149 16.52 6.96 2.92
CA ALA A 149 17.23 5.88 2.25
C ALA A 149 17.84 6.28 0.89
N GLY A 150 17.71 7.56 0.51
CA GLY A 150 18.32 8.11 -0.71
C GLY A 150 17.43 8.07 -1.95
N VAL A 151 16.17 7.66 -1.83
CA VAL A 151 15.24 7.72 -2.96
C VAL A 151 14.89 9.19 -3.25
N GLY A 152 15.15 9.65 -4.46
CA GLY A 152 14.87 11.03 -4.84
C GLY A 152 13.38 11.31 -4.96
N LEU A 153 12.87 12.36 -4.29
CA LEU A 153 11.45 12.73 -4.39
C LEU A 153 11.04 13.02 -5.84
N GLY A 154 11.91 13.68 -6.62
CA GLY A 154 11.67 13.97 -8.03
C GLY A 154 11.45 12.71 -8.87
N VAL A 155 12.19 11.62 -8.58
CA VAL A 155 12.03 10.31 -9.24
C VAL A 155 10.66 9.72 -8.90
N GLY A 156 10.28 9.72 -7.62
CA GLY A 156 8.96 9.24 -7.19
C GLY A 156 7.80 10.03 -7.80
N LEU A 157 7.93 11.36 -7.89
CA LEU A 157 6.93 12.22 -8.54
C LEU A 157 6.82 11.96 -10.04
N ALA A 158 7.97 11.79 -10.72
CA ALA A 158 8.00 11.47 -12.14
C ALA A 158 7.41 10.10 -12.44
N ALA A 159 7.73 9.10 -11.60
CA ALA A 159 7.16 7.77 -11.66
C ALA A 159 5.63 7.82 -11.45
N ALA A 160 5.16 8.48 -10.40
CA ALA A 160 3.73 8.61 -10.11
C ALA A 160 2.97 9.33 -11.24
N ALA A 161 3.58 10.37 -11.83
CA ALA A 161 2.98 11.09 -12.95
C ALA A 161 2.78 10.20 -14.18
N LYS A 162 3.68 9.24 -14.42
CA LYS A 162 3.52 8.28 -15.51
C LYS A 162 2.60 7.11 -15.16
N MET A 163 2.76 6.55 -13.97
CA MET A 163 1.98 5.39 -13.51
C MET A 163 0.50 5.71 -13.38
N PHE A 164 0.16 6.92 -12.94
CA PHE A 164 -1.21 7.29 -12.59
C PHE A 164 -1.78 8.42 -13.47
N ALA A 165 -1.24 8.62 -14.67
CA ALA A 165 -1.77 9.60 -15.62
C ALA A 165 -3.22 9.25 -16.03
N PRO A 166 -4.12 10.24 -16.23
CA PRO A 166 -3.97 11.67 -15.92
C PRO A 166 -4.31 12.02 -14.45
N ALA A 167 -4.64 11.04 -13.63
CA ALA A 167 -5.23 11.20 -12.29
C ALA A 167 -4.21 11.60 -11.20
N PHE A 168 -2.94 11.81 -11.53
CA PHE A 168 -1.92 12.25 -10.60
C PHE A 168 -1.33 13.60 -11.02
N GLN A 169 -1.33 14.55 -10.11
CA GLN A 169 -0.74 15.86 -10.30
C GLN A 169 0.45 16.06 -9.33
N PRO A 170 1.68 16.18 -9.81
CA PRO A 170 2.86 16.33 -8.94
C PRO A 170 2.78 17.53 -7.99
N ALA A 171 2.21 18.66 -8.43
CA ALA A 171 2.04 19.85 -7.60
C ALA A 171 1.11 19.59 -6.40
N GLU A 172 0.03 18.84 -6.60
CA GLU A 172 -0.88 18.47 -5.51
C GLU A 172 -0.22 17.49 -4.53
N ALA A 173 0.60 16.56 -5.01
CA ALA A 173 1.37 15.68 -4.15
C ALA A 173 2.39 16.45 -3.29
N LEU A 174 3.10 17.42 -3.86
CA LEU A 174 4.02 18.30 -3.13
C LEU A 174 3.28 19.13 -2.06
N LYS A 175 2.11 19.68 -2.41
CA LYS A 175 1.26 20.41 -1.48
C LYS A 175 0.79 19.51 -0.33
N ALA A 176 0.27 18.31 -0.63
CA ALA A 176 -0.15 17.34 0.38
C ALA A 176 1.03 16.97 1.30
N LEU A 177 2.21 16.69 0.73
CA LEU A 177 3.41 16.27 1.46
C LEU A 177 3.91 17.31 2.46
N THR A 178 3.62 18.59 2.25
CA THR A 178 4.04 19.71 3.13
C THR A 178 2.93 20.28 3.99
N HIS A 179 1.71 19.75 3.87
CA HIS A 179 0.55 20.17 4.66
C HIS A 179 0.30 19.16 5.78
N PHE A 180 0.62 19.53 7.03
CA PHE A 180 0.55 18.63 8.20
C PHE A 180 -0.68 18.87 9.08
N GLN A 181 -1.83 19.18 8.47
CA GLN A 181 -3.09 19.34 9.18
C GLN A 181 -4.07 18.22 8.84
N GLY A 182 -4.86 17.82 9.82
CA GLY A 182 -5.84 16.76 9.68
C GLY A 182 -5.33 15.36 10.00
N GLY A 183 -6.23 14.39 9.99
CA GLY A 183 -5.93 13.00 10.32
C GLY A 183 -5.18 12.84 11.64
N ASP A 184 -4.18 11.99 11.65
CA ASP A 184 -3.28 11.75 12.78
C ASP A 184 -1.87 12.34 12.58
N LEU A 185 -1.72 13.38 11.72
CA LEU A 185 -0.43 13.97 11.35
C LEU A 185 0.30 14.69 12.50
N GLN A 186 -0.37 14.97 13.62
CA GLN A 186 0.28 15.43 14.85
C GLN A 186 1.29 14.43 15.40
N ARG A 187 1.18 13.13 15.02
CA ARG A 187 2.13 12.08 15.43
C ARG A 187 3.48 12.19 14.72
N LEU A 188 3.54 12.86 13.57
CA LEU A 188 4.79 13.05 12.85
C LEU A 188 5.76 13.91 13.66
N SER A 189 6.98 13.42 13.82
CA SER A 189 8.05 14.16 14.48
C SER A 189 8.44 15.41 13.70
N THR A 190 8.97 16.41 14.41
CA THR A 190 9.51 17.62 13.77
C THR A 190 10.57 17.29 12.72
N LYS A 191 11.41 16.27 12.97
CA LYS A 191 12.45 15.82 12.05
C LYS A 191 11.86 15.27 10.73
N GLU A 192 10.79 14.50 10.81
CA GLU A 192 10.09 13.99 9.62
C GLU A 192 9.48 15.13 8.82
N LYS A 193 8.74 16.02 9.48
CA LYS A 193 8.14 17.20 8.83
C LYS A 193 9.20 18.06 8.13
N GLN A 194 10.32 18.34 8.79
CA GLN A 194 11.41 19.11 8.20
C GLN A 194 12.04 18.39 6.99
N SER A 195 12.26 17.08 7.09
CA SER A 195 12.80 16.28 5.99
C SER A 195 11.88 16.30 4.76
N LEU A 196 10.57 16.20 4.96
CA LEU A 196 9.58 16.25 3.90
C LEU A 196 9.53 17.64 3.24
N ILE A 197 9.53 18.72 4.03
CA ILE A 197 9.57 20.09 3.53
C ILE A 197 10.85 20.33 2.72
N GLN A 198 12.00 19.93 3.25
CA GLN A 198 13.29 20.09 2.60
C GLN A 198 13.32 19.35 1.26
N ALA A 199 12.87 18.11 1.23
CA ALA A 199 12.81 17.33 0.00
C ALA A 199 11.86 17.95 -1.04
N ALA A 200 10.68 18.42 -0.61
CA ALA A 200 9.73 19.08 -1.49
C ALA A 200 10.29 20.40 -2.05
N SER A 201 10.96 21.19 -1.22
CA SER A 201 11.58 22.46 -1.62
C SER A 201 12.77 22.28 -2.55
N ALA A 202 13.41 21.12 -2.56
CA ALA A 202 14.53 20.82 -3.45
C ALA A 202 14.10 20.40 -4.87
N VAL A 203 12.85 20.04 -5.09
CA VAL A 203 12.35 19.66 -6.42
C VAL A 203 12.28 20.89 -7.31
N ARG A 204 13.09 20.91 -8.38
CA ARG A 204 13.09 21.98 -9.39
C ARG A 204 12.46 21.52 -10.70
N GLN A 205 12.77 20.30 -11.09
CA GLN A 205 12.24 19.65 -12.29
C GLN A 205 12.09 18.15 -12.03
N LEU A 206 11.23 17.51 -12.76
CA LEU A 206 11.06 16.07 -12.69
C LEU A 206 12.04 15.40 -13.66
N PRO A 207 12.80 14.38 -13.22
CA PRO A 207 13.66 13.64 -14.13
C PRO A 207 12.85 12.82 -15.12
N ALA A 208 13.43 12.49 -16.26
CA ALA A 208 12.86 11.52 -17.16
C ALA A 208 12.92 10.11 -16.52
N VAL A 209 11.80 9.41 -16.52
CA VAL A 209 11.73 8.01 -16.10
C VAL A 209 11.09 7.18 -17.21
N THR A 210 11.51 5.94 -17.35
CA THR A 210 10.92 4.98 -18.30
C THR A 210 9.94 4.09 -17.58
N LEU A 211 8.67 4.14 -17.99
CA LEU A 211 7.66 3.24 -17.48
C LEU A 211 7.71 1.94 -18.27
N ARG A 212 7.76 0.81 -17.57
CA ARG A 212 7.61 -0.52 -18.12
C ARG A 212 6.20 -1.02 -17.85
N SER A 213 5.53 -1.50 -18.89
CA SER A 213 4.14 -1.97 -18.78
C SER A 213 4.02 -3.47 -18.51
N ASP A 214 5.11 -4.18 -18.65
CA ASP A 214 5.16 -5.64 -18.70
C ASP A 214 5.31 -6.30 -17.33
N LEU A 215 4.31 -6.14 -16.53
CA LEU A 215 3.98 -7.24 -15.61
C LEU A 215 3.28 -8.38 -16.41
N GLY A 216 3.57 -8.51 -17.72
CA GLY A 216 3.14 -9.62 -18.57
C GLY A 216 1.74 -9.51 -19.21
N LEU A 217 1.30 -8.31 -19.59
CA LEU A 217 0.15 -8.13 -20.48
C LEU A 217 0.59 -7.43 -21.77
N GLU A 218 0.37 -8.08 -22.90
CA GLU A 218 0.35 -7.43 -24.20
C GLU A 218 -0.69 -6.29 -24.19
N ALA A 219 -0.36 -5.18 -24.86
CA ALA A 219 -1.20 -4.01 -24.97
C ALA A 219 -2.56 -4.37 -25.60
N GLY A 220 -3.57 -4.53 -24.77
CA GLY A 220 -4.94 -4.76 -25.19
C GLY A 220 -5.93 -4.08 -24.25
N ALA A 221 -6.55 -3.00 -24.78
CA ALA A 221 -7.70 -2.30 -24.24
C ALA A 221 -7.51 -1.58 -22.87
N PHE A 222 -7.35 -0.28 -22.99
CA PHE A 222 -7.48 0.70 -21.91
C PHE A 222 -8.88 0.62 -21.28
N VAL A 223 -8.99 -0.03 -20.15
CA VAL A 223 -10.11 0.15 -19.23
C VAL A 223 -9.57 0.89 -18.03
N GLN A 224 -10.10 2.09 -17.77
CA GLN A 224 -9.84 2.83 -16.54
C GLN A 224 -10.23 1.95 -15.34
N SER A 225 -9.29 1.14 -14.86
CA SER A 225 -9.46 0.41 -13.62
C SER A 225 -9.00 1.33 -12.49
N GLN A 226 -9.95 1.74 -11.69
CA GLN A 226 -9.75 2.49 -10.47
C GLN A 226 -8.80 1.72 -9.54
N MET A 227 -7.79 2.42 -9.01
CA MET A 227 -7.20 1.97 -7.74
C MET A 227 -8.35 1.67 -6.78
N PRO A 228 -8.30 0.56 -6.02
CA PRO A 228 -9.36 0.29 -5.06
C PRO A 228 -9.54 1.55 -4.20
N PRO A 229 -10.79 1.97 -3.93
CA PRO A 229 -11.05 3.14 -3.12
C PRO A 229 -10.23 3.02 -1.84
N ALA A 230 -9.58 4.12 -1.46
CA ALA A 230 -8.77 4.18 -0.25
C ALA A 230 -9.56 3.51 0.88
N TYR A 231 -8.97 2.52 1.52
CA TYR A 231 -9.59 1.77 2.59
C TYR A 231 -10.22 2.72 3.60
N THR A 232 -11.52 2.90 3.53
CA THR A 232 -12.28 3.47 4.64
C THR A 232 -12.36 2.36 5.68
N GLN A 233 -11.54 2.43 6.71
CA GLN A 233 -11.77 1.63 7.91
C GLN A 233 -13.15 2.01 8.42
N SER A 234 -14.13 1.14 8.22
CA SER A 234 -15.40 1.22 8.92
C SER A 234 -15.09 1.05 10.41
N GLN A 235 -15.11 2.17 11.13
CA GLN A 235 -15.17 2.12 12.59
C GLN A 235 -16.41 1.31 12.97
N PRO A 236 -16.34 0.41 13.96
CA PRO A 236 -17.53 -0.22 14.47
C PRO A 236 -18.43 0.86 15.06
N SER A 237 -19.61 1.05 14.46
CA SER A 237 -20.66 1.91 14.96
C SER A 237 -21.14 1.34 16.30
N THR A 238 -20.69 1.92 17.40
CA THR A 238 -21.34 1.76 18.70
C THR A 238 -22.60 2.62 18.70
N ALA A 239 -23.67 2.10 18.12
CA ALA A 239 -25.00 2.64 18.30
C ALA A 239 -25.47 2.32 19.72
N VAL A 240 -25.19 3.20 20.66
CA VAL A 240 -25.86 3.22 21.95
C VAL A 240 -27.24 3.81 21.72
N THR A 241 -28.24 2.94 21.57
CA THR A 241 -29.66 3.32 21.61
C THR A 241 -30.01 3.77 23.02
N LYS A 242 -30.06 5.08 23.25
CA LYS A 242 -30.70 5.66 24.43
C LYS A 242 -32.23 5.53 24.26
N LYS A 243 -32.84 4.63 25.05
CA LYS A 243 -34.29 4.63 25.28
C LYS A 243 -34.74 5.96 25.89
N PRO A 244 -35.84 6.58 25.43
CA PRO A 244 -36.42 7.75 26.09
C PRO A 244 -37.04 7.34 27.42
N ARG A 245 -36.66 8.01 28.51
CA ARG A 245 -37.31 7.95 29.81
C ARG A 245 -38.70 8.61 29.70
N GLN A 246 -39.76 7.85 29.92
CA GLN A 246 -41.09 8.42 30.18
C GLN A 246 -41.08 9.07 31.57
N GLY A 247 -41.38 10.33 31.62
CA GLY A 247 -41.64 11.06 32.86
C GLY A 247 -43.06 10.76 33.39
N PRO A 248 -43.28 10.91 34.71
CA PRO A 248 -44.57 10.55 35.34
C PRO A 248 -45.68 11.53 34.96
N ARG A 249 -46.88 10.99 34.60
CA ARG A 249 -48.11 11.75 34.48
C ARG A 249 -48.58 12.14 35.88
N MET A 250 -48.71 13.44 36.13
CA MET A 250 -49.52 13.94 37.24
C MET A 250 -51.00 13.94 36.82
N SER A 251 -51.81 13.30 37.66
CA SER A 251 -53.29 13.47 37.67
C SER A 251 -53.65 14.65 38.52
N ILE A 252 -54.41 15.56 38.01
CA ILE A 252 -55.64 16.16 38.58
C ILE A 252 -56.48 16.61 37.41
#